data_18f0ba04555687cebe3834774c3bd4c8
#
_entry.id   18f0ba04555687cebe3834774c3bd4c8
#
_cell.length_a   1.000
_cell.length_b   1.000
_cell.length_c   1.000
_cell.angle_alpha   90.00
_cell.angle_beta   90.00
_cell.angle_gamma   90.00
#
_symmetry.space_group_name_H-M   'P 1'
#
loop_
_entity.id
_entity.type
_entity.pdbx_description
1 polymer ?
#
loop_
_entity_poly.entity_id
_entity_poly.type
_entity_poly.pdbx_seq_one_letter_code
_entity_poly.pdbx_strand_id
1 'polypeptide(L)'
;MPEKYHIKTAHVSPRLPRIGKYGVVDWREDCARCHNCVKKGCVYDKYREENIFIRDIDEVHALYYECMGCFSCIQNCTKNLLTISINSEYKMMGNDYWIPQIFNTLWLESETGKVPVSGAGYRGKFSGHGFDSMWTDMSEIVRPTRDGIHGREYISTSVDIGKKLSYLSFDGDKLTSALPPLISLPFPVILDMPSEKHALPKLTPFILETARQTGLIAVISSKNWEALKMDNKEEYLNNVAIFLDPAGPEVPDHILSRTRLIEIPDGKDVLQRAQQLKKNFPNCVMAVRVLLDGNATKSVEELSQSGIDTFHLIADMNGNEIGTEQPRFIKDVVREIHGMLIKNEKRDEITLIAGGGIALAEHVAKAIICGADLVSINIPLMIAVECRLCEKCQPGDYCPAKLDRDIDFNYGAGRMINLIGAWYWQMVELMGAMGMREARRLRGDVGRAMFKDELEEEIYGPIFRK
;
A
#
# COMPACT_ATOMS: atom_id res chain seq x y z
N MET A 1 -7.26 18.28 -24.40
CA MET A 1 -7.68 17.54 -23.19
C MET A 1 -6.41 17.29 -22.40
N PRO A 2 -6.39 17.43 -21.06
CA PRO A 2 -5.24 17.01 -20.28
C PRO A 2 -4.98 15.52 -20.55
N GLU A 3 -3.71 15.15 -20.66
CA GLU A 3 -3.35 13.74 -20.82
C GLU A 3 -3.88 12.93 -19.65
N LYS A 4 -4.56 11.84 -19.96
CA LYS A 4 -5.08 10.93 -18.94
C LYS A 4 -3.90 10.21 -18.30
N TYR A 5 -3.83 10.23 -16.96
CA TYR A 5 -2.85 9.45 -16.23
C TYR A 5 -3.02 7.96 -16.53
N HIS A 6 -1.95 7.33 -16.94
CA HIS A 6 -1.94 5.92 -17.29
C HIS A 6 -0.60 5.27 -16.92
N ILE A 7 -0.67 4.16 -16.22
CA ILE A 7 0.50 3.35 -15.89
C ILE A 7 0.58 2.19 -16.88
N LYS A 8 1.72 2.12 -17.60
CA LYS A 8 1.98 1.01 -18.51
C LYS A 8 2.38 -0.21 -17.70
N THR A 9 1.61 -1.27 -17.79
CA THR A 9 1.88 -2.56 -17.13
C THR A 9 2.19 -3.63 -18.18
N ALA A 10 3.04 -4.60 -17.80
CA ALA A 10 3.39 -5.73 -18.62
C ALA A 10 3.44 -7.00 -17.75
N HIS A 11 3.18 -8.16 -18.33
CA HIS A 11 3.30 -9.41 -17.59
C HIS A 11 4.73 -9.66 -17.15
N VAL A 12 4.96 -9.86 -15.86
CA VAL A 12 6.27 -10.17 -15.24
C VAL A 12 6.15 -11.46 -14.45
N SER A 13 6.59 -12.57 -15.05
CA SER A 13 6.51 -13.91 -14.44
C SER A 13 7.23 -13.96 -13.08
N PRO A 14 6.72 -14.75 -12.11
CA PRO A 14 7.40 -14.95 -10.84
C PRO A 14 8.74 -15.66 -11.02
N ARG A 15 9.71 -15.38 -10.13
CA ARG A 15 11.01 -16.06 -10.07
C ARG A 15 10.94 -17.38 -9.30
N LEU A 16 10.02 -17.44 -8.35
CA LEU A 16 9.84 -18.57 -7.45
C LEU A 16 8.56 -19.32 -7.77
N PRO A 17 8.49 -20.62 -7.49
CA PRO A 17 7.24 -21.35 -7.57
C PRO A 17 6.16 -20.71 -6.70
N ARG A 18 4.94 -20.68 -7.19
CA ARG A 18 3.80 -20.18 -6.45
C ARG A 18 3.50 -21.04 -5.23
N ILE A 19 3.12 -20.43 -4.14
CA ILE A 19 2.75 -21.12 -2.91
C ILE A 19 1.23 -21.16 -2.83
N GLY A 20 0.66 -22.34 -3.08
CA GLY A 20 -0.77 -22.58 -2.97
C GLY A 20 -1.19 -22.85 -1.53
N LYS A 21 -2.46 -22.56 -1.22
CA LYS A 21 -3.05 -22.78 0.11
C LYS A 21 -3.03 -24.25 0.51
N TYR A 22 -3.26 -25.13 -0.44
CA TYR A 22 -3.30 -26.57 -0.22
C TYR A 22 -2.08 -27.20 -0.88
N GLY A 23 -1.20 -27.80 -0.09
CA GLY A 23 0.10 -28.18 -0.57
C GLY A 23 0.35 -29.67 -0.69
N VAL A 24 -0.45 -30.53 -0.10
CA VAL A 24 -0.20 -31.97 -0.15
C VAL A 24 -1.48 -32.67 -0.47
N VAL A 25 -1.50 -33.33 -1.60
CA VAL A 25 -2.44 -34.39 -1.89
C VAL A 25 -1.71 -35.69 -1.56
N ASP A 26 -2.01 -36.30 -0.42
CA ASP A 26 -1.44 -37.58 -0.06
C ASP A 26 -1.96 -38.66 -1.02
N TRP A 27 -1.08 -39.09 -1.90
CA TRP A 27 -1.32 -40.21 -2.78
C TRP A 27 -0.92 -41.50 -2.07
N ARG A 28 -1.88 -42.37 -1.91
CA ARG A 28 -1.55 -43.72 -1.46
C ARG A 28 -1.03 -44.55 -2.64
N GLU A 29 -0.25 -45.59 -2.32
CA GLU A 29 0.38 -46.47 -3.32
C GLU A 29 -0.62 -47.13 -4.28
N ASP A 30 -1.87 -47.31 -3.89
CA ASP A 30 -2.96 -47.93 -4.66
C ASP A 30 -3.68 -46.97 -5.60
N CYS A 31 -3.14 -45.79 -5.86
CA CYS A 31 -3.70 -44.88 -6.82
C CYS A 31 -3.70 -45.48 -8.24
N ALA A 32 -4.88 -45.63 -8.81
CA ALA A 32 -5.05 -46.18 -10.17
C ALA A 32 -4.66 -45.21 -11.29
N ARG A 33 -4.18 -44.01 -10.96
CA ARG A 33 -3.85 -42.94 -11.92
C ARG A 33 -4.94 -42.66 -12.95
N CYS A 34 -6.22 -42.79 -12.56
CA CYS A 34 -7.37 -42.60 -13.46
C CYS A 34 -7.62 -41.12 -13.79
N HIS A 35 -7.00 -40.17 -13.05
CA HIS A 35 -7.07 -38.73 -13.23
C HIS A 35 -8.46 -38.12 -13.12
N ASN A 36 -9.47 -38.81 -12.61
CA ASN A 36 -10.82 -38.29 -12.44
C ASN A 36 -10.85 -37.08 -11.50
N CYS A 37 -10.04 -37.10 -10.43
CA CYS A 37 -9.93 -36.02 -9.48
C CYS A 37 -9.46 -34.71 -10.11
N VAL A 38 -8.57 -34.78 -11.09
CA VAL A 38 -7.97 -33.61 -11.74
C VAL A 38 -8.74 -33.22 -13.00
N LYS A 39 -8.94 -34.16 -13.94
CA LYS A 39 -9.56 -33.86 -15.23
C LYS A 39 -11.07 -33.58 -15.18
N LYS A 40 -11.79 -34.28 -14.29
CA LYS A 40 -13.25 -34.20 -14.20
C LYS A 40 -13.72 -33.58 -12.90
N GLY A 41 -12.90 -33.66 -11.86
CA GLY A 41 -13.28 -33.23 -10.52
C GLY A 41 -13.06 -31.73 -10.25
N CYS A 42 -12.18 -31.06 -10.99
CA CYS A 42 -12.01 -29.64 -10.80
C CYS A 42 -13.14 -28.84 -11.44
N VAL A 43 -14.08 -28.38 -10.63
CA VAL A 43 -15.26 -27.59 -11.06
C VAL A 43 -14.86 -26.27 -11.74
N TYR A 44 -13.72 -25.75 -11.38
CA TYR A 44 -13.20 -24.46 -11.88
C TYR A 44 -12.19 -24.63 -13.02
N ASP A 45 -12.04 -25.84 -13.53
CA ASP A 45 -11.15 -26.20 -14.67
C ASP A 45 -9.68 -25.77 -14.52
N LYS A 46 -9.25 -25.40 -13.30
CA LYS A 46 -7.88 -24.88 -13.06
C LYS A 46 -6.77 -25.86 -13.41
N TYR A 47 -7.03 -27.14 -13.32
CA TYR A 47 -6.10 -28.19 -13.74
C TYR A 47 -6.16 -28.51 -15.25
N ARG A 48 -7.16 -28.01 -15.96
CA ARG A 48 -7.28 -28.24 -17.42
C ARG A 48 -6.52 -27.20 -18.23
N GLU A 49 -6.45 -25.96 -17.73
CA GLU A 49 -5.78 -24.85 -18.40
C GLU A 49 -4.28 -25.01 -18.46
N GLU A 50 -3.76 -25.70 -17.46
CA GLU A 50 -2.33 -25.91 -17.37
C GLU A 50 -1.98 -27.24 -17.99
N ASN A 51 -1.76 -27.53 -19.11
CA ASN A 51 -1.21 -28.77 -19.71
C ASN A 51 -0.26 -29.59 -18.81
N ILE A 52 -0.34 -29.41 -17.51
CA ILE A 52 0.27 -30.19 -16.46
C ILE A 52 -0.44 -31.56 -16.42
N PHE A 53 -0.24 -32.26 -17.47
CA PHE A 53 -0.51 -33.66 -17.46
C PHE A 53 0.54 -34.26 -16.58
N ILE A 54 0.11 -34.54 -15.43
CA ILE A 54 0.77 -35.27 -14.39
C ILE A 54 1.55 -36.44 -14.98
N ARG A 55 2.73 -36.15 -15.46
CA ARG A 55 3.73 -37.17 -15.71
C ARG A 55 4.32 -37.61 -14.38
N ASP A 56 4.43 -36.69 -13.43
CA ASP A 56 4.84 -36.96 -12.06
C ASP A 56 3.81 -36.41 -11.10
N ILE A 57 3.25 -37.29 -10.27
CA ILE A 57 2.30 -37.02 -9.22
C ILE A 57 2.89 -36.00 -8.20
N ASP A 58 4.21 -36.01 -8.06
CA ASP A 58 4.94 -35.09 -7.19
C ASP A 58 4.85 -33.63 -7.62
N GLU A 59 4.55 -33.31 -8.87
CA GLU A 59 4.36 -31.96 -9.38
C GLU A 59 2.96 -31.35 -9.09
N VAL A 60 1.98 -32.19 -8.72
CA VAL A 60 0.63 -31.73 -8.33
C VAL A 60 0.60 -31.14 -6.91
N HIS A 61 1.73 -31.11 -6.24
CA HIS A 61 1.82 -30.65 -4.84
C HIS A 61 1.54 -29.17 -4.65
N ALA A 62 1.63 -28.33 -5.66
CA ALA A 62 1.31 -26.93 -5.57
C ALA A 62 -0.07 -26.65 -6.17
N LEU A 63 -1.08 -26.69 -5.36
CA LEU A 63 -2.35 -26.08 -5.74
C LEU A 63 -2.15 -24.58 -5.76
N TYR A 64 -2.30 -24.00 -6.94
CA TYR A 64 -2.09 -22.58 -7.17
C TYR A 64 -3.02 -21.73 -6.28
N TYR A 65 -2.65 -20.47 -6.04
CA TYR A 65 -3.46 -19.49 -5.35
C TYR A 65 -4.89 -19.36 -5.96
N GLU A 66 -5.08 -19.82 -7.18
CA GLU A 66 -6.39 -19.84 -7.85
C GLU A 66 -7.29 -21.00 -7.42
N CYS A 67 -6.79 -21.97 -6.66
CA CYS A 67 -7.61 -23.04 -6.14
C CYS A 67 -8.66 -22.48 -5.17
N MET A 68 -9.93 -22.69 -5.50
CA MET A 68 -11.08 -22.21 -4.71
C MET A 68 -11.39 -23.08 -3.48
N GLY A 69 -10.63 -24.16 -3.23
CA GLY A 69 -10.82 -25.03 -2.08
C GLY A 69 -12.18 -25.73 -2.04
N CYS A 70 -12.77 -26.03 -3.19
CA CYS A 70 -14.09 -26.67 -3.26
C CYS A 70 -14.07 -28.17 -2.92
N PHE A 71 -12.89 -28.78 -2.79
CA PHE A 71 -12.67 -30.20 -2.48
C PHE A 71 -13.30 -31.19 -3.49
N SER A 72 -13.82 -30.73 -4.60
CA SER A 72 -14.47 -31.59 -5.60
C SER A 72 -13.52 -32.66 -6.14
N CYS A 73 -12.22 -32.38 -6.26
CA CYS A 73 -11.21 -33.37 -6.65
C CYS A 73 -11.14 -34.55 -5.65
N ILE A 74 -11.30 -34.28 -4.36
CA ILE A 74 -11.32 -35.32 -3.31
C ILE A 74 -12.58 -36.17 -3.44
N GLN A 75 -13.74 -35.54 -3.58
CA GLN A 75 -15.03 -36.23 -3.70
C GLN A 75 -15.12 -37.10 -4.97
N ASN A 76 -14.44 -36.72 -6.03
CA ASN A 76 -14.42 -37.49 -7.28
C ASN A 76 -13.34 -38.58 -7.31
N CYS A 77 -12.57 -38.76 -6.22
CA CYS A 77 -11.64 -39.88 -6.14
C CYS A 77 -12.38 -41.19 -5.88
N THR A 78 -12.47 -42.05 -6.88
CA THR A 78 -13.20 -43.33 -6.81
C THR A 78 -12.66 -44.30 -5.76
N LYS A 79 -11.45 -44.07 -5.29
CA LYS A 79 -10.80 -44.90 -4.28
C LYS A 79 -10.59 -44.23 -2.93
N ASN A 80 -11.09 -42.99 -2.78
CA ASN A 80 -10.95 -42.18 -1.56
C ASN A 80 -9.50 -42.03 -1.07
N LEU A 81 -8.57 -41.88 -2.00
CA LEU A 81 -7.13 -41.84 -1.70
C LEU A 81 -6.59 -40.41 -1.49
N LEU A 82 -7.41 -39.39 -1.81
CA LEU A 82 -6.96 -38.01 -1.75
C LEU A 82 -7.27 -37.39 -0.41
N THR A 83 -6.23 -36.82 0.20
CA THR A 83 -6.35 -35.91 1.33
C THR A 83 -5.69 -34.57 0.97
N ILE A 84 -6.28 -33.47 1.39
CA ILE A 84 -5.70 -32.14 1.22
C ILE A 84 -5.37 -31.58 2.58
N SER A 85 -4.12 -31.18 2.75
CA SER A 85 -3.65 -30.43 3.92
C SER A 85 -3.31 -29.00 3.53
N ILE A 86 -3.30 -28.11 4.51
CA ILE A 86 -2.82 -26.75 4.27
C ILE A 86 -1.30 -26.78 4.16
N ASN A 87 -0.76 -26.20 3.10
CA ASN A 87 0.66 -26.09 2.85
C ASN A 87 1.37 -25.38 4.02
N SER A 88 2.40 -25.99 4.56
CA SER A 88 3.19 -25.43 5.65
C SER A 88 3.86 -24.11 5.27
N GLU A 89 4.37 -23.98 4.04
CA GLU A 89 4.95 -22.72 3.56
C GLU A 89 3.91 -21.61 3.49
N TYR A 90 2.68 -21.95 3.07
CA TYR A 90 1.58 -21.01 3.06
C TYR A 90 1.24 -20.50 4.47
N LYS A 91 1.23 -21.38 5.46
CA LYS A 91 0.99 -21.00 6.86
C LYS A 91 2.10 -20.12 7.45
N MET A 92 3.32 -20.25 6.97
CA MET A 92 4.47 -19.49 7.46
C MET A 92 4.65 -18.16 6.77
N MET A 93 3.79 -17.78 5.80
CA MET A 93 3.84 -16.47 5.16
C MET A 93 3.18 -15.42 6.06
N GLY A 94 3.91 -14.32 6.26
CA GLY A 94 3.40 -13.15 6.96
C GLY A 94 3.16 -13.36 8.46
N ASN A 95 2.12 -12.71 8.96
CA ASN A 95 1.71 -12.72 10.36
C ASN A 95 0.18 -12.63 10.47
N ASP A 96 -0.34 -12.30 11.66
CA ASP A 96 -1.79 -12.22 11.90
C ASP A 96 -2.48 -11.10 11.09
N TYR A 97 -1.75 -10.03 10.73
CA TYR A 97 -2.25 -8.95 9.89
C TYR A 97 -1.98 -9.21 8.41
N TRP A 98 -0.72 -9.47 8.05
CA TRP A 98 -0.28 -9.81 6.70
C TRP A 98 -0.56 -11.29 6.42
N ILE A 99 -1.83 -11.63 6.21
CA ILE A 99 -2.25 -13.02 5.98
C ILE A 99 -1.89 -13.50 4.57
N PRO A 100 -1.71 -14.81 4.35
CA PRO A 100 -1.32 -15.38 3.05
C PRO A 100 -2.21 -14.98 1.86
N GLN A 101 -3.49 -14.68 2.10
CA GLN A 101 -4.41 -14.21 1.06
C GLN A 101 -3.99 -12.87 0.49
N ILE A 102 -3.46 -11.95 1.32
CA ILE A 102 -2.92 -10.67 0.88
C ILE A 102 -1.73 -10.90 -0.06
N PHE A 103 -0.81 -11.82 0.29
CA PHE A 103 0.32 -12.16 -0.57
C PHE A 103 -0.12 -12.63 -1.95
N ASN A 104 -1.09 -13.53 -2.00
CA ASN A 104 -1.59 -14.05 -3.28
C ASN A 104 -2.18 -12.94 -4.15
N THR A 105 -2.90 -11.99 -3.54
CA THR A 105 -3.45 -10.84 -4.24
C THR A 105 -2.34 -9.94 -4.78
N LEU A 106 -1.40 -9.54 -3.92
CA LEU A 106 -0.29 -8.67 -4.31
C LEU A 106 0.64 -9.34 -5.35
N TRP A 107 0.88 -10.65 -5.25
CA TRP A 107 1.67 -11.37 -6.24
C TRP A 107 1.02 -11.39 -7.61
N LEU A 108 -0.31 -11.61 -7.68
CA LEU A 108 -1.05 -11.58 -8.94
C LEU A 108 -1.05 -10.19 -9.55
N GLU A 109 -1.31 -9.16 -8.74
CA GLU A 109 -1.27 -7.77 -9.15
C GLU A 109 0.11 -7.37 -9.67
N SER A 110 1.17 -7.80 -8.97
CA SER A 110 2.57 -7.54 -9.37
C SER A 110 2.98 -8.30 -10.63
N GLU A 111 2.41 -9.48 -10.87
CA GLU A 111 2.67 -10.26 -12.08
C GLU A 111 1.96 -9.67 -13.30
N THR A 112 0.71 -9.27 -13.14
CA THR A 112 -0.18 -8.97 -14.26
C THR A 112 -0.47 -7.47 -14.45
N GLY A 113 -0.30 -6.67 -13.43
CA GLY A 113 -0.75 -5.28 -13.41
C GLY A 113 -2.27 -5.11 -13.45
N LYS A 114 -3.01 -6.16 -13.10
CA LYS A 114 -4.48 -6.20 -13.20
C LYS A 114 -5.11 -6.57 -11.88
N VAL A 115 -6.29 -6.05 -11.64
CA VAL A 115 -7.12 -6.44 -10.51
C VAL A 115 -7.59 -7.90 -10.69
N PRO A 116 -7.45 -8.77 -9.69
CA PRO A 116 -7.78 -10.20 -9.80
C PRO A 116 -9.23 -10.49 -10.15
N VAL A 117 -10.15 -9.65 -9.66
CA VAL A 117 -11.59 -9.75 -9.92
C VAL A 117 -12.11 -8.36 -10.16
N SER A 118 -12.86 -8.16 -11.24
CA SER A 118 -13.48 -6.87 -11.53
C SER A 118 -14.38 -6.45 -10.37
N GLY A 119 -14.06 -5.31 -9.77
CA GLY A 119 -14.84 -4.68 -8.70
C GLY A 119 -14.55 -5.13 -7.27
N ALA A 120 -13.98 -6.31 -7.04
CA ALA A 120 -13.75 -6.80 -5.67
C ALA A 120 -12.29 -7.05 -5.30
N GLY A 121 -11.45 -7.46 -6.25
CA GLY A 121 -10.00 -7.63 -6.12
C GLY A 121 -9.51 -8.57 -5.02
N TYR A 122 -10.01 -8.47 -3.83
CA TYR A 122 -9.55 -9.19 -2.65
C TYR A 122 -10.33 -10.48 -2.40
N ARG A 123 -9.62 -11.57 -2.12
CA ARG A 123 -10.19 -12.90 -1.86
C ARG A 123 -10.08 -13.32 -0.38
N GLY A 124 -9.75 -12.40 0.50
CA GLY A 124 -9.57 -12.67 1.92
C GLY A 124 -10.87 -12.68 2.72
N LYS A 125 -10.74 -12.41 4.00
CA LYS A 125 -11.88 -12.29 4.92
C LYS A 125 -12.71 -11.06 4.57
N PHE A 126 -14.02 -11.18 4.64
CA PHE A 126 -14.95 -10.05 4.45
C PHE A 126 -14.79 -9.01 5.56
N SER A 127 -14.43 -9.41 6.76
CA SER A 127 -14.12 -8.52 7.88
C SER A 127 -12.87 -9.01 8.62
N GLY A 128 -12.11 -8.08 9.17
CA GLY A 128 -10.87 -8.36 9.85
C GLY A 128 -10.45 -7.22 10.76
N HIS A 129 -9.17 -7.19 11.08
CA HIS A 129 -8.52 -6.11 11.81
C HIS A 129 -8.18 -4.94 10.88
N GLY A 130 -8.02 -3.78 11.48
CA GLY A 130 -7.51 -2.60 10.79
C GLY A 130 -8.52 -2.06 9.77
N PHE A 131 -8.09 -1.82 8.54
CA PHE A 131 -8.96 -1.32 7.47
C PHE A 131 -10.03 -2.33 7.04
N ASP A 132 -9.90 -3.63 7.37
CA ASP A 132 -10.93 -4.62 7.12
C ASP A 132 -12.08 -4.56 8.14
N SER A 133 -11.96 -3.72 9.19
CA SER A 133 -13.05 -3.41 10.11
C SER A 133 -13.93 -2.23 9.66
N MET A 134 -13.75 -1.76 8.43
CA MET A 134 -14.60 -0.73 7.84
C MET A 134 -14.94 -1.06 6.39
N TRP A 135 -16.13 -0.66 5.96
CA TRP A 135 -16.63 -0.83 4.60
C TRP A 135 -16.98 0.52 3.99
N THR A 136 -16.75 0.65 2.69
CA THR A 136 -17.16 1.85 1.94
C THR A 136 -18.62 1.72 1.52
N ASP A 137 -19.37 2.82 1.62
CA ASP A 137 -20.73 2.89 1.10
C ASP A 137 -20.72 2.97 -0.43
N MET A 138 -21.30 1.96 -1.05
CA MET A 138 -21.45 1.85 -2.51
C MET A 138 -22.88 2.07 -2.98
N SER A 139 -23.72 2.69 -2.16
CA SER A 139 -25.14 2.89 -2.44
C SER A 139 -25.41 3.76 -3.69
N GLU A 140 -24.42 4.51 -4.16
CA GLU A 140 -24.54 5.37 -5.34
C GLU A 140 -24.02 4.75 -6.65
N ILE A 141 -23.76 3.46 -6.67
CA ILE A 141 -23.29 2.73 -7.86
C ILE A 141 -24.09 3.08 -9.13
N VAL A 142 -25.41 3.28 -9.01
CA VAL A 142 -26.30 3.48 -10.16
C VAL A 142 -26.10 4.86 -10.83
N ARG A 143 -25.69 5.88 -10.09
CA ARG A 143 -25.60 7.26 -10.61
C ARG A 143 -24.37 7.52 -11.46
N PRO A 144 -23.15 7.14 -11.03
CA PRO A 144 -21.97 7.29 -11.88
C PRO A 144 -21.99 6.41 -13.11
N THR A 145 -22.62 5.22 -13.00
CA THR A 145 -22.73 4.29 -14.10
C THR A 145 -23.86 4.64 -15.08
N ARG A 146 -24.76 5.56 -14.71
CA ARG A 146 -25.77 6.08 -15.64
C ARG A 146 -25.14 6.76 -16.85
N ASP A 147 -23.96 7.37 -16.67
CA ASP A 147 -23.18 7.95 -17.77
C ASP A 147 -22.32 6.89 -18.49
N GLY A 148 -22.48 5.61 -18.12
CA GLY A 148 -21.83 4.46 -18.72
C GLY A 148 -20.36 4.31 -18.34
N ILE A 149 -19.65 3.44 -19.08
CA ILE A 149 -18.21 3.18 -18.95
C ILE A 149 -17.39 4.49 -19.06
N HIS A 150 -17.91 5.50 -19.75
CA HIS A 150 -17.29 6.79 -19.95
C HIS A 150 -17.19 7.66 -18.67
N GLY A 151 -17.98 7.40 -17.64
CA GLY A 151 -17.92 8.16 -16.37
C GLY A 151 -16.60 8.01 -15.62
N ARG A 152 -15.94 6.87 -15.73
CA ARG A 152 -14.65 6.58 -15.07
C ARG A 152 -13.49 7.36 -15.66
N GLU A 153 -13.58 7.82 -16.88
CA GLU A 153 -12.54 8.61 -17.53
C GLU A 153 -12.36 9.99 -16.91
N TYR A 154 -13.36 10.46 -16.16
CA TYR A 154 -13.34 11.74 -15.45
C TYR A 154 -12.99 11.63 -13.97
N ILE A 155 -12.66 10.43 -13.46
CA ILE A 155 -12.24 10.26 -12.08
C ILE A 155 -10.78 10.69 -11.96
N SER A 156 -10.53 11.68 -11.09
CA SER A 156 -9.19 12.14 -10.74
C SER A 156 -8.75 11.52 -9.42
N THR A 157 -7.65 10.79 -9.47
CA THR A 157 -6.98 10.27 -8.27
C THR A 157 -5.91 11.20 -7.72
N SER A 158 -5.71 12.37 -8.37
CA SER A 158 -4.65 13.30 -8.02
C SER A 158 -4.83 13.92 -6.65
N VAL A 159 -3.72 14.08 -5.94
CA VAL A 159 -3.64 14.77 -4.63
C VAL A 159 -2.42 15.68 -4.60
N ASP A 160 -2.39 16.60 -3.64
CA ASP A 160 -1.28 17.52 -3.46
C ASP A 160 -0.65 17.35 -2.08
N ILE A 161 0.69 17.44 -2.03
CA ILE A 161 1.50 17.48 -0.80
C ILE A 161 2.05 18.89 -0.63
N GLY A 162 1.95 19.41 0.58
CA GLY A 162 2.42 20.73 0.95
C GLY A 162 1.30 21.63 1.49
N LYS A 163 1.64 22.86 1.82
CA LYS A 163 0.68 23.83 2.36
C LYS A 163 -0.30 24.25 1.29
N LYS A 164 -1.59 24.10 1.57
CA LYS A 164 -2.68 24.60 0.73
C LYS A 164 -3.12 25.95 1.26
N LEU A 165 -3.32 26.93 0.38
CA LEU A 165 -3.86 28.23 0.76
C LEU A 165 -5.38 28.15 0.83
N SER A 166 -5.96 28.70 1.91
CA SER A 166 -7.42 28.77 2.08
C SER A 166 -8.07 29.68 1.05
N TYR A 167 -7.34 30.71 0.59
CA TYR A 167 -7.77 31.64 -0.44
C TYR A 167 -6.59 32.24 -1.21
N LEU A 168 -6.86 32.74 -2.40
CA LEU A 168 -5.91 33.48 -3.21
C LEU A 168 -6.29 34.97 -3.20
N SER A 169 -5.30 35.86 -2.99
CA SER A 169 -5.49 37.29 -3.03
C SER A 169 -5.03 37.85 -4.36
N PHE A 170 -5.77 38.78 -4.92
CA PHE A 170 -5.49 39.47 -6.17
C PHE A 170 -5.49 40.96 -5.99
N ASP A 171 -4.62 41.66 -6.74
CA ASP A 171 -4.68 43.09 -6.95
C ASP A 171 -4.91 43.32 -8.45
N GLY A 172 -6.15 43.61 -8.81
CA GLY A 172 -6.63 43.57 -10.19
C GLY A 172 -6.46 42.14 -10.76
N ASP A 173 -5.72 42.00 -11.83
CA ASP A 173 -5.45 40.72 -12.50
C ASP A 173 -4.18 40.01 -11.99
N LYS A 174 -3.47 40.61 -11.02
CA LYS A 174 -2.22 40.07 -10.49
C LYS A 174 -2.46 39.30 -9.20
N LEU A 175 -1.95 38.07 -9.16
CA LEU A 175 -1.91 37.26 -7.94
C LEU A 175 -0.91 37.90 -6.96
N THR A 176 -1.37 38.24 -5.76
CA THR A 176 -0.53 38.82 -4.69
C THR A 176 -0.19 37.80 -3.60
N SER A 177 -0.91 36.68 -3.53
CA SER A 177 -0.59 35.60 -2.61
C SER A 177 0.76 34.96 -2.97
N ALA A 178 1.65 34.82 -1.98
CA ALA A 178 2.84 34.00 -2.12
C ALA A 178 2.43 32.53 -2.17
N LEU A 179 2.70 31.85 -3.28
CA LEU A 179 2.37 30.45 -3.45
C LEU A 179 3.43 29.58 -2.74
N PRO A 180 3.05 28.78 -1.74
CA PRO A 180 3.98 27.82 -1.15
C PRO A 180 4.30 26.69 -2.14
N PRO A 181 5.42 25.97 -1.96
CA PRO A 181 5.71 24.81 -2.78
C PRO A 181 4.65 23.74 -2.61
N LEU A 182 4.18 23.20 -3.72
CA LEU A 182 3.21 22.10 -3.78
C LEU A 182 3.73 21.02 -4.72
N ILE A 183 3.45 19.78 -4.33
CA ILE A 183 3.75 18.60 -5.14
C ILE A 183 2.43 17.95 -5.53
N SER A 184 2.10 17.99 -6.80
CA SER A 184 0.95 17.24 -7.31
C SER A 184 1.36 15.81 -7.65
N LEU A 185 0.65 14.83 -7.10
CA LEU A 185 0.80 13.41 -7.40
C LEU A 185 -0.41 12.92 -8.18
N PRO A 186 -0.22 12.10 -9.21
CA PRO A 186 -1.33 11.56 -10.00
C PRO A 186 -2.14 10.49 -9.26
N PHE A 187 -1.56 9.88 -8.22
CA PHE A 187 -2.17 8.83 -7.39
C PHE A 187 -1.78 9.05 -5.92
N PRO A 188 -2.69 8.89 -4.94
CA PRO A 188 -2.46 9.28 -3.55
C PRO A 188 -1.59 8.29 -2.77
N VAL A 189 -0.45 7.94 -3.34
CA VAL A 189 0.52 7.00 -2.78
C VAL A 189 1.93 7.55 -2.93
N ILE A 190 2.72 7.47 -1.86
CA ILE A 190 4.19 7.59 -1.92
C ILE A 190 4.83 6.25 -1.57
N LEU A 191 6.01 6.01 -2.13
CA LEU A 191 6.76 4.77 -1.95
C LEU A 191 7.79 4.98 -0.85
N ASP A 192 7.59 4.37 0.31
CA ASP A 192 8.53 4.49 1.43
C ASP A 192 9.45 3.27 1.50
N MET A 193 10.63 3.46 2.06
CA MET A 193 11.52 2.34 2.32
C MET A 193 11.03 1.56 3.54
N PRO A 194 11.15 0.22 3.53
CA PRO A 194 10.92 -0.57 4.72
C PRO A 194 11.83 -0.12 5.88
N SER A 195 11.41 -0.38 7.11
CA SER A 195 12.23 -0.11 8.30
C SER A 195 13.60 -0.78 8.19
N GLU A 196 14.62 -0.27 8.89
CA GLU A 196 15.99 -0.83 8.84
C GLU A 196 16.04 -2.34 9.12
N LYS A 197 15.16 -2.85 9.99
CA LYS A 197 15.04 -4.29 10.28
C LYS A 197 14.69 -5.12 9.04
N HIS A 198 13.97 -4.53 8.08
CA HIS A 198 13.53 -5.17 6.84
C HIS A 198 14.15 -4.50 5.61
N ALA A 199 15.03 -3.51 5.81
CA ALA A 199 15.65 -2.78 4.71
C ALA A 199 16.60 -3.68 3.92
N LEU A 200 16.21 -3.94 2.71
CA LEU A 200 17.08 -4.54 1.71
C LEU A 200 17.55 -3.42 0.79
N PRO A 201 18.76 -2.87 0.97
CA PRO A 201 19.26 -1.74 0.16
C PRO A 201 19.19 -2.02 -1.35
N LYS A 202 19.23 -3.30 -1.72
CA LYS A 202 19.08 -3.77 -3.10
C LYS A 202 17.71 -3.45 -3.73
N LEU A 203 16.68 -3.13 -2.94
CA LEU A 203 15.36 -2.76 -3.46
C LEU A 203 15.26 -1.28 -3.83
N THR A 204 16.15 -0.43 -3.32
CA THR A 204 16.13 1.02 -3.57
C THR A 204 16.09 1.38 -5.06
N PRO A 205 16.92 0.76 -5.95
CA PRO A 205 16.85 1.05 -7.38
C PRO A 205 15.49 0.77 -8.01
N PHE A 206 14.80 -0.30 -7.59
CA PHE A 206 13.49 -0.68 -8.12
C PHE A 206 12.41 0.32 -7.68
N ILE A 207 12.46 0.77 -6.41
CA ILE A 207 11.54 1.77 -5.86
C ILE A 207 11.72 3.11 -6.58
N LEU A 208 12.95 3.54 -6.82
CA LEU A 208 13.27 4.76 -7.58
C LEU A 208 12.70 4.71 -9.00
N GLU A 209 12.97 3.60 -9.71
CA GLU A 209 12.46 3.43 -11.07
C GLU A 209 10.94 3.37 -11.11
N THR A 210 10.32 2.72 -10.12
CA THR A 210 8.86 2.71 -9.98
C THR A 210 8.32 4.12 -9.78
N ALA A 211 8.91 4.91 -8.88
CA ALA A 211 8.51 6.30 -8.65
C ALA A 211 8.61 7.13 -9.93
N ARG A 212 9.74 6.99 -10.68
CA ARG A 212 9.95 7.70 -11.92
C ARG A 212 8.93 7.36 -13.00
N GLN A 213 8.67 6.07 -13.24
CA GLN A 213 7.74 5.63 -14.28
C GLN A 213 6.28 5.89 -13.94
N THR A 214 5.93 5.88 -12.66
CA THR A 214 4.56 6.14 -12.20
C THR A 214 4.30 7.61 -11.83
N GLY A 215 5.30 8.48 -11.89
CA GLY A 215 5.18 9.89 -11.51
C GLY A 215 4.94 10.09 -10.00
N LEU A 216 5.23 9.08 -9.18
CA LEU A 216 5.12 9.12 -7.73
C LEU A 216 6.42 9.61 -7.08
N ILE A 217 6.48 9.64 -5.77
CA ILE A 217 7.66 9.97 -4.98
C ILE A 217 8.11 8.76 -4.18
N ALA A 218 9.42 8.51 -4.19
CA ALA A 218 10.09 7.57 -3.32
C ALA A 218 10.74 8.30 -2.15
N VAL A 219 10.45 7.89 -0.92
CA VAL A 219 11.11 8.41 0.29
C VAL A 219 12.32 7.55 0.59
N ILE A 220 13.50 8.14 0.55
CA ILE A 220 14.77 7.46 0.74
C ILE A 220 15.53 8.13 1.89
N SER A 221 16.01 7.34 2.86
CA SER A 221 16.85 7.90 3.92
C SER A 221 18.21 8.38 3.40
N SER A 222 18.80 9.37 4.05
CA SER A 222 20.13 9.88 3.73
C SER A 222 21.17 8.76 3.66
N LYS A 223 21.09 7.79 4.57
CA LYS A 223 21.93 6.59 4.61
C LYS A 223 21.79 5.72 3.36
N ASN A 224 20.54 5.43 2.95
CA ASN A 224 20.27 4.61 1.77
C ASN A 224 20.63 5.35 0.48
N TRP A 225 20.45 6.67 0.44
CA TRP A 225 20.85 7.50 -0.70
C TRP A 225 22.37 7.49 -0.90
N GLU A 226 23.15 7.63 0.17
CA GLU A 226 24.60 7.55 0.09
C GLU A 226 25.09 6.15 -0.33
N ALA A 227 24.54 5.11 0.31
CA ALA A 227 24.89 3.72 0.02
C ALA A 227 24.50 3.23 -1.37
N LEU A 228 23.64 3.98 -2.07
CA LEU A 228 23.14 3.61 -3.39
C LEU A 228 24.23 3.68 -4.44
N LYS A 229 24.62 2.50 -4.94
CA LYS A 229 25.56 2.31 -6.05
C LYS A 229 24.78 2.21 -7.37
N MET A 230 24.43 3.35 -7.92
CA MET A 230 23.68 3.47 -9.15
C MET A 230 24.26 4.62 -9.97
N ASP A 231 24.61 4.33 -11.22
CA ASP A 231 25.01 5.39 -12.14
C ASP A 231 23.81 6.32 -12.37
N ASN A 232 24.09 7.63 -12.48
CA ASN A 232 23.08 8.65 -12.75
C ASN A 232 21.91 8.70 -11.73
N LYS A 233 22.13 8.29 -10.46
CA LYS A 233 21.08 8.35 -9.41
C LYS A 233 20.43 9.73 -9.26
N GLU A 234 21.13 10.78 -9.61
CA GLU A 234 20.61 12.15 -9.56
C GLU A 234 19.50 12.45 -10.60
N GLU A 235 19.35 11.63 -11.62
CA GLU A 235 18.24 11.77 -12.58
C GLU A 235 16.88 11.46 -11.94
N TYR A 236 16.88 10.74 -10.81
CA TYR A 236 15.68 10.39 -10.06
C TYR A 236 15.23 11.47 -9.06
N LEU A 237 16.01 12.53 -8.82
CA LEU A 237 15.76 13.52 -7.77
C LEU A 237 14.39 14.20 -7.86
N ASN A 238 13.82 14.34 -9.05
CA ASN A 238 12.46 14.85 -9.24
C ASN A 238 11.36 13.93 -8.65
N ASN A 239 11.69 12.66 -8.42
CA ASN A 239 10.78 11.66 -7.88
C ASN A 239 11.25 11.14 -6.51
N VAL A 240 12.12 11.89 -5.83
CA VAL A 240 12.70 11.51 -4.54
C VAL A 240 12.33 12.52 -3.46
N ALA A 241 11.97 11.99 -2.31
CA ALA A 241 11.99 12.67 -1.03
C ALA A 241 13.18 12.16 -0.22
N ILE A 242 13.98 13.04 0.33
CA ILE A 242 15.08 12.66 1.21
C ILE A 242 14.62 12.75 2.66
N PHE A 243 14.63 11.61 3.36
CA PHE A 243 14.49 11.56 4.81
C PHE A 243 15.86 11.78 5.47
N LEU A 244 16.01 12.90 6.16
CA LEU A 244 17.24 13.28 6.87
C LEU A 244 17.31 12.55 8.22
N ASP A 245 17.79 11.32 8.19
CA ASP A 245 18.01 10.51 9.38
C ASP A 245 19.04 11.19 10.31
N PRO A 246 18.74 11.40 11.62
CA PRO A 246 19.68 11.99 12.58
C PRO A 246 21.00 11.22 12.73
N ALA A 247 20.95 9.90 12.53
CA ALA A 247 22.13 9.03 12.57
C ALA A 247 22.77 8.82 11.19
N GLY A 248 22.20 9.42 10.16
CA GLY A 248 22.67 9.28 8.78
C GLY A 248 23.72 10.32 8.39
N PRO A 249 24.33 10.14 7.22
CA PRO A 249 25.27 11.11 6.66
C PRO A 249 24.57 12.42 6.28
N GLU A 250 25.34 13.50 6.22
CA GLU A 250 24.89 14.76 5.67
C GLU A 250 24.66 14.63 4.17
N VAL A 251 23.52 15.14 3.71
CA VAL A 251 23.22 15.18 2.26
C VAL A 251 23.62 16.53 1.71
N PRO A 252 24.43 16.56 0.63
CA PRO A 252 24.87 17.82 0.03
C PRO A 252 23.72 18.72 -0.42
N ASP A 253 23.86 20.03 -0.25
CA ASP A 253 22.84 21.03 -0.59
C ASP A 253 22.39 20.98 -2.07
N HIS A 254 23.30 20.65 -3.00
CA HIS A 254 22.97 20.53 -4.41
C HIS A 254 22.02 19.33 -4.69
N ILE A 255 22.02 18.31 -3.85
CA ILE A 255 21.04 17.20 -3.90
C ILE A 255 19.71 17.68 -3.33
N LEU A 256 19.72 18.25 -2.11
CA LEU A 256 18.51 18.71 -1.44
C LEU A 256 17.76 19.77 -2.25
N SER A 257 18.46 20.69 -2.90
CA SER A 257 17.84 21.74 -3.75
C SER A 257 17.12 21.19 -4.98
N ARG A 258 17.43 19.96 -5.40
CA ARG A 258 16.81 19.29 -6.55
C ARG A 258 15.72 18.32 -6.16
N THR A 259 15.58 18.00 -4.86
CA THR A 259 14.46 17.18 -4.39
C THR A 259 13.20 18.03 -4.23
N ARG A 260 12.04 17.40 -4.34
CA ARG A 260 10.75 18.09 -4.18
C ARG A 260 10.25 18.09 -2.74
N LEU A 261 10.68 17.10 -1.96
CA LEU A 261 10.25 16.86 -0.58
C LEU A 261 11.45 16.50 0.29
N ILE A 262 11.56 17.16 1.43
CA ILE A 262 12.55 16.83 2.47
C ILE A 262 11.78 16.44 3.72
N GLU A 263 12.10 15.27 4.27
CA GLU A 263 11.53 14.81 5.54
C GLU A 263 12.55 14.88 6.67
N ILE A 264 12.09 15.29 7.84
CA ILE A 264 12.85 15.25 9.08
C ILE A 264 12.07 14.51 10.17
N PRO A 265 12.71 13.80 11.08
CA PRO A 265 12.01 13.17 12.19
C PRO A 265 11.49 14.21 13.18
N ASP A 266 10.40 13.87 13.86
CA ASP A 266 9.94 14.58 15.04
C ASP A 266 11.00 14.50 16.15
N GLY A 267 11.15 15.55 16.93
CA GLY A 267 12.13 15.64 18.01
C GLY A 267 12.29 17.06 18.56
N LYS A 268 13.14 17.21 19.58
CA LYS A 268 13.28 18.48 20.34
C LYS A 268 13.62 19.70 19.46
N ASP A 269 14.42 19.52 18.42
CA ASP A 269 14.91 20.62 17.56
C ASP A 269 14.18 20.70 16.22
N VAL A 270 13.07 19.99 16.07
CA VAL A 270 12.36 19.85 14.79
C VAL A 270 11.95 21.19 14.20
N LEU A 271 11.44 22.12 15.02
CA LEU A 271 10.99 23.45 14.55
C LEU A 271 12.16 24.28 14.04
N GLN A 272 13.26 24.36 14.78
CA GLN A 272 14.45 25.10 14.36
C GLN A 272 15.01 24.53 13.07
N ARG A 273 15.11 23.22 12.99
CA ARG A 273 15.61 22.50 11.81
C ARG A 273 14.70 22.71 10.59
N ALA A 274 13.39 22.61 10.77
CA ALA A 274 12.41 22.86 9.71
C ALA A 274 12.49 24.29 9.17
N GLN A 275 12.59 25.29 10.05
CA GLN A 275 12.73 26.68 9.67
C GLN A 275 14.02 26.95 8.88
N GLN A 276 15.13 26.37 9.33
CA GLN A 276 16.43 26.49 8.63
C GLN A 276 16.36 25.87 7.22
N LEU A 277 15.78 24.68 7.10
CA LEU A 277 15.63 24.00 5.82
C LEU A 277 14.66 24.74 4.88
N LYS A 278 13.51 25.22 5.37
CA LYS A 278 12.60 26.08 4.58
C LYS A 278 13.29 27.33 4.05
N LYS A 279 14.19 27.94 4.85
CA LYS A 279 14.95 29.12 4.43
C LYS A 279 15.98 28.77 3.35
N ASN A 280 16.68 27.64 3.50
CA ASN A 280 17.72 27.21 2.57
C ASN A 280 17.15 26.64 1.27
N PHE A 281 16.00 25.96 1.35
CA PHE A 281 15.37 25.25 0.23
C PHE A 281 13.90 25.68 0.07
N PRO A 282 13.62 26.93 -0.31
CA PRO A 282 12.25 27.50 -0.33
C PRO A 282 11.32 26.83 -1.34
N ASN A 283 11.86 26.12 -2.34
CA ASN A 283 11.08 25.42 -3.36
C ASN A 283 10.76 23.95 -2.98
N CYS A 284 11.27 23.47 -1.85
CA CYS A 284 11.01 22.11 -1.37
C CYS A 284 9.88 22.11 -0.35
N VAL A 285 9.03 21.10 -0.43
CA VAL A 285 8.07 20.82 0.65
C VAL A 285 8.81 20.22 1.82
N MET A 286 8.49 20.66 3.04
CA MET A 286 9.07 20.14 4.27
C MET A 286 8.05 19.31 5.01
N ALA A 287 8.35 18.03 5.25
CA ALA A 287 7.50 17.15 6.03
C ALA A 287 8.16 16.76 7.35
N VAL A 288 7.36 16.60 8.39
CA VAL A 288 7.80 16.01 9.65
C VAL A 288 7.27 14.59 9.75
N ARG A 289 8.19 13.64 9.94
CA ARG A 289 7.87 12.22 10.17
C ARG A 289 7.58 12.02 11.65
N VAL A 290 6.31 11.72 11.97
CA VAL A 290 5.82 11.51 13.33
C VAL A 290 5.50 10.05 13.53
N LEU A 291 6.16 9.42 14.52
CA LEU A 291 5.83 8.05 14.91
C LEU A 291 4.53 8.04 15.72
N LEU A 292 3.65 7.12 15.45
CA LEU A 292 2.42 6.94 16.22
C LEU A 292 2.72 6.20 17.53
N ASP A 293 3.15 6.93 18.55
CA ASP A 293 3.61 6.44 19.85
C ASP A 293 2.66 6.76 21.03
N GLY A 294 1.41 7.08 20.73
CA GLY A 294 0.42 7.52 21.73
C GLY A 294 0.46 9.02 22.02
N ASN A 295 1.53 9.74 21.67
CA ASN A 295 1.65 11.20 21.78
C ASN A 295 1.49 11.92 20.44
N ALA A 296 1.34 11.18 19.36
CA ALA A 296 1.35 11.70 17.99
C ALA A 296 0.31 12.81 17.78
N THR A 297 -0.91 12.68 18.31
CA THR A 297 -1.95 13.71 18.17
C THR A 297 -1.49 15.04 18.78
N LYS A 298 -0.86 14.99 19.96
CA LYS A 298 -0.33 16.19 20.64
C LYS A 298 0.85 16.80 19.89
N SER A 299 1.80 15.96 19.42
CA SER A 299 2.92 16.42 18.59
C SER A 299 2.42 17.14 17.34
N VAL A 300 1.48 16.55 16.60
CA VAL A 300 0.90 17.17 15.40
C VAL A 300 0.19 18.48 15.73
N GLU A 301 -0.54 18.56 16.85
CA GLU A 301 -1.20 19.78 17.29
C GLU A 301 -0.19 20.91 17.52
N GLU A 302 0.82 20.69 18.36
CA GLU A 302 1.86 21.66 18.70
C GLU A 302 2.67 22.11 17.48
N LEU A 303 3.05 21.17 16.62
CA LEU A 303 3.83 21.45 15.41
C LEU A 303 2.99 22.21 14.36
N SER A 304 1.71 21.87 14.21
CA SER A 304 0.80 22.57 13.29
C SER A 304 0.56 24.02 13.69
N GLN A 305 0.44 24.28 14.99
CA GLN A 305 0.35 25.64 15.54
C GLN A 305 1.64 26.43 15.30
N SER A 306 2.79 25.74 15.27
CA SER A 306 4.11 26.32 15.02
C SER A 306 4.47 26.49 13.54
N GLY A 307 3.53 26.19 12.62
CA GLY A 307 3.69 26.44 11.18
C GLY A 307 4.26 25.29 10.37
N ILE A 308 4.25 24.07 10.91
CA ILE A 308 4.47 22.84 10.11
C ILE A 308 3.15 22.49 9.41
N ASP A 309 3.24 22.19 8.12
CA ASP A 309 2.09 22.01 7.25
C ASP A 309 1.99 20.61 6.60
N THR A 310 3.01 19.77 6.78
CA THR A 310 3.03 18.41 6.20
C THR A 310 3.55 17.42 7.21
N PHE A 311 2.76 16.38 7.49
CA PHE A 311 3.05 15.34 8.46
C PHE A 311 3.01 13.97 7.81
N HIS A 312 4.08 13.18 8.02
CA HIS A 312 4.12 11.78 7.65
C HIS A 312 3.96 10.93 8.91
N LEU A 313 2.76 10.42 9.12
CA LEU A 313 2.36 9.63 10.29
C LEU A 313 2.75 8.17 10.07
N ILE A 314 3.61 7.63 10.93
CA ILE A 314 4.17 6.28 10.79
C ILE A 314 3.68 5.37 11.92
N ALA A 315 2.87 4.39 11.58
CA ALA A 315 2.55 3.25 12.42
C ALA A 315 3.58 2.11 12.26
N ASP A 316 3.42 1.05 13.03
CA ASP A 316 4.19 -0.17 12.80
C ASP A 316 3.83 -0.84 11.45
N MET A 317 4.50 -1.93 11.10
CA MET A 317 4.22 -2.64 9.84
C MET A 317 2.79 -3.16 9.73
N ASN A 318 2.12 -3.42 10.85
CA ASN A 318 0.75 -3.90 10.92
C ASN A 318 -0.28 -2.77 11.02
N GLY A 319 0.17 -1.52 11.09
CA GLY A 319 -0.69 -0.34 11.20
C GLY A 319 -1.06 0.06 12.63
N ASN A 320 -0.39 -0.46 13.63
CA ASN A 320 -0.65 -0.15 15.04
C ASN A 320 0.29 0.92 15.58
N GLU A 321 -0.14 1.61 16.66
CA GLU A 321 0.73 2.49 17.44
C GLU A 321 1.95 1.75 17.96
N ILE A 322 3.07 2.46 18.07
CA ILE A 322 4.38 1.93 18.44
C ILE A 322 4.63 2.19 19.92
N GLY A 323 5.00 1.14 20.67
CA GLY A 323 5.45 1.29 22.07
C GLY A 323 4.33 1.57 23.09
N THR A 324 3.07 1.37 22.74
CA THR A 324 1.92 1.50 23.64
C THR A 324 1.45 0.14 24.13
N GLU A 325 0.90 0.07 25.36
CA GLU A 325 0.36 -1.18 25.93
C GLU A 325 -0.93 -1.64 25.22
N GLN A 326 -1.74 -0.68 24.75
CA GLN A 326 -2.99 -0.92 24.03
C GLN A 326 -2.94 -0.15 22.70
N PRO A 327 -2.25 -0.68 21.70
CA PRO A 327 -2.02 0.03 20.46
C PRO A 327 -3.32 0.18 19.66
N ARG A 328 -3.64 1.41 19.28
CA ARG A 328 -4.74 1.70 18.35
C ARG A 328 -4.25 1.51 16.92
N PHE A 329 -5.16 1.20 16.03
CA PHE A 329 -4.85 1.11 14.62
C PHE A 329 -4.80 2.51 13.97
N ILE A 330 -3.94 2.69 12.98
CA ILE A 330 -3.70 3.98 12.29
C ILE A 330 -4.98 4.69 11.82
N LYS A 331 -6.02 3.95 11.40
CA LYS A 331 -7.29 4.55 10.97
C LYS A 331 -7.93 5.42 12.06
N ASP A 332 -7.83 4.98 13.32
CA ASP A 332 -8.45 5.64 14.46
C ASP A 332 -7.63 6.86 14.89
N VAL A 333 -6.30 6.72 14.87
CA VAL A 333 -5.38 7.83 15.19
C VAL A 333 -5.47 8.94 14.12
N VAL A 334 -5.54 8.57 12.84
CA VAL A 334 -5.72 9.53 11.74
C VAL A 334 -7.05 10.26 11.85
N ARG A 335 -8.15 9.56 12.21
CA ARG A 335 -9.46 10.19 12.45
C ARG A 335 -9.39 11.21 13.61
N GLU A 336 -8.71 10.86 14.69
CA GLU A 336 -8.52 11.75 15.84
C GLU A 336 -7.73 13.00 15.45
N ILE A 337 -6.58 12.83 14.79
CA ILE A 337 -5.74 13.94 14.30
C ILE A 337 -6.53 14.82 13.32
N HIS A 338 -7.24 14.23 12.39
CA HIS A 338 -8.09 14.94 11.43
C HIS A 338 -9.14 15.79 12.16
N GLY A 339 -9.86 15.20 13.14
CA GLY A 339 -10.87 15.89 13.94
C GLY A 339 -10.28 17.02 14.79
N MET A 340 -9.11 16.82 15.37
CA MET A 340 -8.38 17.85 16.12
C MET A 340 -8.00 19.02 15.21
N LEU A 341 -7.46 18.76 14.02
CA LEU A 341 -7.08 19.80 13.05
C LEU A 341 -8.30 20.59 12.51
N ILE A 342 -9.46 19.94 12.38
CA ILE A 342 -10.72 20.62 12.04
C ILE A 342 -11.12 21.59 13.16
N LYS A 343 -11.11 21.13 14.42
CA LYS A 343 -11.44 21.97 15.58
C LYS A 343 -10.52 23.19 15.70
N ASN A 344 -9.26 23.04 15.30
CA ASN A 344 -8.26 24.09 15.33
C ASN A 344 -8.24 24.95 14.05
N GLU A 345 -9.18 24.74 13.10
CA GLU A 345 -9.29 25.45 11.82
C GLU A 345 -8.02 25.38 10.95
N LYS A 346 -7.23 24.29 11.10
CA LYS A 346 -5.95 24.08 10.40
C LYS A 346 -6.00 23.02 9.31
N ARG A 347 -7.04 22.18 9.31
CA ARG A 347 -7.06 20.97 8.47
C ARG A 347 -6.90 21.23 6.98
N ASP A 348 -7.43 22.32 6.47
CA ASP A 348 -7.38 22.62 5.04
C ASP A 348 -6.00 23.03 4.54
N GLU A 349 -5.16 23.57 5.42
CA GLU A 349 -3.78 23.96 5.09
C GLU A 349 -2.77 22.81 5.23
N ILE A 350 -3.14 21.72 5.93
CA ILE A 350 -2.23 20.66 6.33
C ILE A 350 -2.39 19.44 5.44
N THR A 351 -1.26 18.80 5.13
CA THR A 351 -1.19 17.50 4.47
C THR A 351 -0.86 16.41 5.50
N LEU A 352 -1.69 15.35 5.55
CA LEU A 352 -1.45 14.15 6.34
C LEU A 352 -1.15 12.97 5.43
N ILE A 353 0.02 12.36 5.60
CA ILE A 353 0.45 11.14 4.93
C ILE A 353 0.36 10.01 5.94
N ALA A 354 -0.37 8.94 5.65
CA ALA A 354 -0.54 7.81 6.56
C ALA A 354 0.29 6.61 6.11
N GLY A 355 1.18 6.11 6.97
CA GLY A 355 2.08 4.98 6.69
C GLY A 355 2.00 3.89 7.75
N GLY A 356 2.06 2.62 7.29
CA GLY A 356 1.90 1.42 8.10
C GLY A 356 0.52 0.78 7.95
N GLY A 357 0.49 -0.54 7.83
CA GLY A 357 -0.75 -1.31 7.70
C GLY A 357 -1.52 -1.13 6.38
N ILE A 358 -0.97 -0.45 5.38
CA ILE A 358 -1.58 -0.32 4.05
C ILE A 358 -1.25 -1.56 3.24
N ALA A 359 -2.16 -2.52 3.21
CA ALA A 359 -1.91 -3.84 2.62
C ALA A 359 -2.55 -4.03 1.24
N LEU A 360 -3.60 -3.30 0.92
CA LEU A 360 -4.41 -3.46 -0.30
C LEU A 360 -4.78 -2.10 -0.89
N ALA A 361 -5.13 -2.07 -2.16
CA ALA A 361 -5.54 -0.85 -2.85
C ALA A 361 -6.71 -0.13 -2.18
N GLU A 362 -7.70 -0.86 -1.68
CA GLU A 362 -8.85 -0.31 -0.98
C GLU A 362 -8.49 0.38 0.34
N HIS A 363 -7.37 -0.01 0.98
CA HIS A 363 -6.88 0.65 2.19
C HIS A 363 -6.45 2.09 1.91
N VAL A 364 -6.03 2.40 0.67
CA VAL A 364 -5.72 3.78 0.25
C VAL A 364 -6.94 4.68 0.40
N ALA A 365 -8.06 4.29 -0.21
CA ALA A 365 -9.31 5.06 -0.11
C ALA A 365 -9.83 5.11 1.33
N LYS A 366 -9.78 4.00 2.06
CA LYS A 366 -10.21 3.90 3.47
C LYS A 366 -9.40 4.83 4.37
N ALA A 367 -8.08 4.92 4.18
CA ALA A 367 -7.22 5.84 4.92
C ALA A 367 -7.56 7.32 4.63
N ILE A 368 -7.87 7.65 3.38
CA ILE A 368 -8.30 9.01 2.99
C ILE A 368 -9.66 9.34 3.61
N ILE A 369 -10.61 8.42 3.61
CA ILE A 369 -11.90 8.59 4.29
C ILE A 369 -11.69 8.82 5.79
N CYS A 370 -10.71 8.17 6.42
CA CYS A 370 -10.37 8.41 7.82
C CYS A 370 -9.68 9.77 8.07
N GLY A 371 -9.32 10.50 7.03
CA GLY A 371 -8.78 11.85 7.14
C GLY A 371 -7.36 12.05 6.65
N ALA A 372 -6.68 11.05 6.11
CA ALA A 372 -5.41 11.25 5.41
C ALA A 372 -5.63 12.00 4.08
N ASP A 373 -4.59 12.65 3.54
CA ASP A 373 -4.59 13.15 2.16
C ASP A 373 -4.08 12.08 1.19
N LEU A 374 -3.11 11.28 1.63
CA LEU A 374 -2.50 10.18 0.88
C LEU A 374 -1.87 9.18 1.84
N VAL A 375 -1.35 8.09 1.30
CA VAL A 375 -0.68 7.05 2.08
C VAL A 375 0.77 6.83 1.65
N SER A 376 1.58 6.27 2.54
CA SER A 376 2.87 5.70 2.20
C SER A 376 2.82 4.17 2.28
N ILE A 377 3.46 3.51 1.31
CA ILE A 377 3.54 2.05 1.26
C ILE A 377 4.98 1.58 1.22
N ASN A 378 5.27 0.49 1.93
CA ASN A 378 6.57 -0.15 1.99
C ASN A 378 6.47 -1.68 1.86
N ILE A 379 5.75 -2.34 2.75
CA ILE A 379 5.60 -3.81 2.77
C ILE A 379 5.01 -4.36 1.45
N PRO A 380 3.98 -3.77 0.83
CA PRO A 380 3.49 -4.22 -0.46
C PRO A 380 4.57 -4.23 -1.55
N LEU A 381 5.51 -3.28 -1.54
CA LEU A 381 6.62 -3.23 -2.49
C LEU A 381 7.59 -4.42 -2.29
N MET A 382 7.82 -4.82 -1.04
CA MET A 382 8.61 -6.01 -0.73
C MET A 382 7.89 -7.29 -1.20
N ILE A 383 6.60 -7.39 -0.93
CA ILE A 383 5.78 -8.54 -1.35
C ILE A 383 5.73 -8.62 -2.88
N ALA A 384 5.67 -7.49 -3.57
CA ALA A 384 5.71 -7.44 -5.04
C ALA A 384 6.91 -8.20 -5.63
N VAL A 385 8.06 -8.12 -4.99
CA VAL A 385 9.28 -8.86 -5.37
C VAL A 385 9.43 -10.20 -4.65
N GLU A 386 8.31 -10.77 -4.21
CA GLU A 386 8.18 -12.11 -3.63
C GLU A 386 8.69 -12.27 -2.19
N CYS A 387 8.89 -11.17 -1.43
CA CYS A 387 9.15 -11.27 0.00
C CYS A 387 7.99 -12.02 0.71
N ARG A 388 8.34 -12.88 1.66
CA ARG A 388 7.39 -13.70 2.43
C ARG A 388 7.17 -13.19 3.86
N LEU A 389 7.73 -12.04 4.22
CA LEU A 389 7.74 -11.48 5.58
C LEU A 389 8.10 -12.50 6.66
N CYS A 390 9.08 -13.33 6.40
CA CYS A 390 9.53 -14.36 7.33
C CYS A 390 10.42 -13.82 8.47
N GLU A 391 10.66 -12.50 8.52
CA GLU A 391 11.50 -11.78 9.49
C GLU A 391 12.96 -12.25 9.59
N LYS A 392 13.43 -13.04 8.63
CA LYS A 392 14.80 -13.55 8.51
C LYS A 392 15.62 -12.65 7.57
N CYS A 393 15.88 -11.42 7.99
CA CYS A 393 16.61 -10.43 7.19
C CYS A 393 17.96 -10.05 7.79
N GLN A 394 18.42 -10.79 8.81
CA GLN A 394 19.72 -10.54 9.42
C GLN A 394 20.86 -11.10 8.54
N PRO A 395 22.05 -10.47 8.57
CA PRO A 395 23.21 -11.00 7.87
C PRO A 395 23.51 -12.45 8.28
N GLY A 396 23.56 -13.35 7.28
CA GLY A 396 23.77 -14.79 7.50
C GLY A 396 22.51 -15.63 7.56
N ASP A 397 21.33 -15.02 7.64
CA ASP A 397 20.06 -15.74 7.54
C ASP A 397 19.77 -16.19 6.10
N TYR A 398 19.10 -17.33 5.97
CA TYR A 398 18.59 -17.78 4.67
C TYR A 398 17.31 -17.04 4.31
N CYS A 399 17.34 -16.27 3.22
CA CYS A 399 16.15 -15.63 2.65
C CYS A 399 15.40 -16.60 1.71
N PRO A 400 14.18 -17.07 2.06
CA PRO A 400 13.44 -18.00 1.19
C PRO A 400 13.03 -17.37 -0.14
N ALA A 401 12.92 -16.04 -0.20
CA ALA A 401 12.66 -15.29 -1.42
C ALA A 401 13.93 -14.90 -2.21
N LYS A 402 15.12 -15.29 -1.71
CA LYS A 402 16.42 -15.00 -2.33
C LYS A 402 16.62 -13.50 -2.66
N LEU A 403 16.09 -12.61 -1.80
CA LEU A 403 16.25 -11.16 -1.96
C LEU A 403 17.64 -10.66 -1.54
N ASP A 404 18.42 -11.51 -0.90
CA ASP A 404 19.84 -11.34 -0.59
C ASP A 404 20.73 -11.45 -1.83
N ARG A 405 20.23 -12.05 -2.91
CA ARG A 405 20.92 -12.24 -4.20
C ARG A 405 20.64 -11.06 -5.14
N ASP A 406 21.36 -11.04 -6.25
CA ASP A 406 21.10 -10.08 -7.31
C ASP A 406 19.78 -10.41 -8.01
N ILE A 407 18.95 -9.38 -8.14
CA ILE A 407 17.64 -9.44 -8.79
C ILE A 407 17.75 -8.60 -10.07
N ASP A 408 17.22 -9.12 -11.16
CA ASP A 408 17.13 -8.35 -12.41
C ASP A 408 16.37 -7.04 -12.18
N PHE A 409 16.93 -5.95 -12.70
CA PHE A 409 16.38 -4.61 -12.50
C PHE A 409 14.97 -4.46 -13.09
N ASN A 410 14.77 -4.97 -14.32
CA ASN A 410 13.47 -4.86 -14.99
C ASN A 410 12.42 -5.73 -14.31
N TYR A 411 12.84 -6.88 -13.76
CA TYR A 411 11.97 -7.72 -12.96
C TYR A 411 11.48 -6.99 -11.71
N GLY A 412 12.39 -6.44 -10.90
CA GLY A 412 12.04 -5.79 -9.64
C GLY A 412 11.16 -4.56 -9.85
N ALA A 413 11.59 -3.65 -10.72
CA ALA A 413 10.83 -2.45 -11.06
C ALA A 413 9.48 -2.79 -11.73
N GLY A 414 9.48 -3.71 -12.70
CA GLY A 414 8.28 -4.11 -13.42
C GLY A 414 7.18 -4.65 -12.52
N ARG A 415 7.54 -5.48 -11.53
CA ARG A 415 6.57 -6.00 -10.55
C ARG A 415 5.99 -4.93 -9.64
N MET A 416 6.82 -3.98 -9.19
CA MET A 416 6.34 -2.83 -8.39
C MET A 416 5.46 -1.89 -9.21
N ILE A 417 5.81 -1.62 -10.47
CA ILE A 417 5.00 -0.80 -11.39
C ILE A 417 3.65 -1.46 -11.64
N ASN A 418 3.63 -2.78 -11.86
CA ASN A 418 2.40 -3.54 -12.03
C ASN A 418 1.49 -3.45 -10.80
N LEU A 419 2.06 -3.57 -9.60
CA LEU A 419 1.33 -3.41 -8.34
C LEU A 419 0.65 -2.04 -8.27
N ILE A 420 1.39 -0.97 -8.52
CA ILE A 420 0.84 0.41 -8.50
C ILE A 420 -0.22 0.58 -9.59
N GLY A 421 0.00 0.00 -10.78
CA GLY A 421 -0.97 0.01 -11.87
C GLY A 421 -2.29 -0.68 -11.50
N ALA A 422 -2.23 -1.85 -10.86
CA ALA A 422 -3.40 -2.56 -10.37
C ALA A 422 -4.14 -1.76 -9.28
N TRP A 423 -3.40 -1.18 -8.32
CA TRP A 423 -3.96 -0.37 -7.25
C TRP A 423 -4.63 0.90 -7.76
N TYR A 424 -4.02 1.56 -8.76
CA TYR A 424 -4.63 2.72 -9.41
C TYR A 424 -5.99 2.38 -10.00
N TRP A 425 -6.07 1.29 -10.78
CA TRP A 425 -7.34 0.87 -11.39
C TRP A 425 -8.38 0.45 -10.35
N GLN A 426 -7.98 -0.25 -9.31
CA GLN A 426 -8.89 -0.64 -8.23
C GLN A 426 -9.45 0.58 -7.49
N MET A 427 -8.62 1.61 -7.25
CA MET A 427 -9.10 2.85 -6.64
C MET A 427 -10.09 3.59 -7.55
N VAL A 428 -9.83 3.65 -8.86
CA VAL A 428 -10.76 4.24 -9.84
C VAL A 428 -12.10 3.50 -9.84
N GLU A 429 -12.07 2.15 -9.80
CA GLU A 429 -13.27 1.33 -9.68
C GLU A 429 -14.06 1.60 -8.40
N LEU A 430 -13.37 1.64 -7.27
CA LEU A 430 -13.97 1.91 -5.96
C LEU A 430 -14.59 3.31 -5.91
N MET A 431 -13.86 4.33 -6.34
CA MET A 431 -14.38 5.70 -6.41
C MET A 431 -15.58 5.82 -7.35
N GLY A 432 -15.54 5.12 -8.49
CA GLY A 432 -16.67 5.03 -9.41
C GLY A 432 -17.90 4.42 -8.76
N ALA A 433 -17.72 3.34 -7.98
CA ALA A 433 -18.80 2.70 -7.23
C ALA A 433 -19.37 3.58 -6.11
N MET A 434 -18.54 4.43 -5.51
CA MET A 434 -18.95 5.40 -4.49
C MET A 434 -19.54 6.69 -5.07
N GLY A 435 -19.53 6.89 -6.39
CA GLY A 435 -19.97 8.13 -7.02
C GLY A 435 -19.00 9.30 -6.87
N MET A 436 -17.74 9.04 -6.53
CA MET A 436 -16.73 10.05 -6.26
C MET A 436 -15.87 10.31 -7.49
N ARG A 437 -15.75 11.57 -7.90
CA ARG A 437 -14.96 11.98 -9.07
C ARG A 437 -13.54 12.44 -8.74
N GLU A 438 -13.28 12.77 -7.50
CA GLU A 438 -11.97 13.29 -7.05
C GLU A 438 -11.56 12.63 -5.75
N ALA A 439 -10.34 12.10 -5.68
CA ALA A 439 -9.78 11.48 -4.47
C ALA A 439 -9.75 12.46 -3.28
N ARG A 440 -9.53 13.74 -3.55
CA ARG A 440 -9.52 14.81 -2.54
C ARG A 440 -10.83 14.94 -1.78
N ARG A 441 -11.95 14.54 -2.40
CA ARG A 441 -13.29 14.60 -1.78
C ARG A 441 -13.58 13.44 -0.84
N LEU A 442 -12.76 12.38 -0.89
CA LEU A 442 -12.86 11.29 0.08
C LEU A 442 -12.36 11.71 1.47
N ARG A 443 -11.55 12.77 1.56
CA ARG A 443 -10.86 13.16 2.79
C ARG A 443 -11.83 13.49 3.92
N GLY A 444 -11.82 12.62 4.95
CA GLY A 444 -12.67 12.81 6.13
C GLY A 444 -14.17 12.59 5.88
N ASP A 445 -14.56 12.05 4.71
CA ASP A 445 -15.96 11.75 4.38
C ASP A 445 -16.41 10.44 5.02
N VAL A 446 -16.40 10.43 6.36
CA VAL A 446 -16.77 9.24 7.17
C VAL A 446 -18.21 8.81 6.96
N GLY A 447 -19.08 9.70 6.46
CA GLY A 447 -20.45 9.35 6.07
C GLY A 447 -20.53 8.38 4.89
N ARG A 448 -19.43 8.17 4.18
CA ARG A 448 -19.28 7.16 3.11
C ARG A 448 -18.67 5.84 3.58
N ALA A 449 -18.57 5.64 4.88
CA ALA A 449 -18.03 4.41 5.46
C ALA A 449 -18.91 3.91 6.61
N MET A 450 -18.89 2.61 6.80
CA MET A 450 -19.47 1.93 7.94
C MET A 450 -18.31 1.34 8.76
N PHE A 451 -18.29 1.60 10.05
CA PHE A 451 -17.28 1.09 10.97
C PHE A 451 -17.88 -0.04 11.80
N LYS A 452 -17.19 -1.17 11.85
CA LYS A 452 -17.65 -2.37 12.53
C LYS A 452 -17.99 -2.09 14.01
N ASP A 453 -17.09 -1.41 14.70
CA ASP A 453 -17.23 -1.13 16.13
C ASP A 453 -18.44 -0.23 16.41
N GLU A 454 -18.69 0.75 15.54
CA GLU A 454 -19.86 1.64 15.64
C GLU A 454 -21.16 0.86 15.37
N LEU A 455 -21.16 -0.02 14.37
CA LEU A 455 -22.32 -0.88 14.08
C LEU A 455 -22.60 -1.88 15.20
N GLU A 456 -21.57 -2.50 15.78
CA GLU A 456 -21.70 -3.41 16.91
C GLU A 456 -22.25 -2.68 18.15
N GLU A 457 -21.78 -1.47 18.42
CA GLU A 457 -22.28 -0.64 19.50
C GLU A 457 -23.75 -0.25 19.29
N GLU A 458 -24.12 0.18 18.08
CA GLU A 458 -25.50 0.55 17.74
C GLU A 458 -26.46 -0.64 17.87
N ILE A 459 -26.06 -1.82 17.38
CA ILE A 459 -26.94 -2.99 17.33
C ILE A 459 -26.98 -3.72 18.69
N TYR A 460 -25.84 -3.94 19.31
CA TYR A 460 -25.70 -4.78 20.49
C TYR A 460 -25.58 -4.00 21.80
N GLY A 461 -25.11 -2.76 21.76
CA GLY A 461 -25.00 -1.91 22.94
C GLY A 461 -26.27 -1.82 23.75
N PRO A 462 -27.46 -1.60 23.15
CA PRO A 462 -28.74 -1.57 23.86
C PRO A 462 -29.11 -2.90 24.53
N ILE A 463 -28.60 -4.04 24.02
CA ILE A 463 -28.88 -5.39 24.51
C ILE A 463 -28.00 -5.72 25.72
N PHE A 464 -26.72 -5.32 25.67
CA PHE A 464 -25.73 -5.71 26.69
C PHE A 464 -25.48 -4.65 27.76
N ARG A 465 -25.85 -3.37 27.52
CA ARG A 465 -25.88 -2.35 28.57
C ARG A 465 -27.15 -2.49 29.39
N LYS A 466 -27.08 -3.21 30.48
CA LYS A 466 -28.07 -3.18 31.55
C LYS A 466 -27.58 -2.30 32.68
#